data_20e1dfad8ff4fff332aa20814f1c468d
#
_entry.id   20e1dfad8ff4fff332aa20814f1c468d
#
_cell.length_a   1.000
_cell.length_b   1.000
_cell.length_c   1.000
_cell.angle_alpha   90.00
_cell.angle_beta   90.00
_cell.angle_gamma   90.00
#
_symmetry.space_group_name_H-M   'P 1'
#
loop_
_entity.id
_entity.type
_entity.pdbx_description
1 polymer ?
#
loop_
_entity_poly.entity_id
_entity_poly.type
_entity_poly.pdbx_seq_one_letter_code
_entity_poly.pdbx_strand_id
1 'polypeptide(L)'
;NGNKINITYEGHSFMLKFPPHPSRNKEMSYTNGCISEYVACHIFGMLGFRVQDTLLGNYVDSRGKSKLVVACRDFTEDGKKLMEFAHLKNTCIDSEQNGYGKELSSILEAIDEQTLYPADELRAFFWDMFIADALLGNFDRHNGNWGLLVDEEAQSVEIAPVYDCGSCLY
;
A
#
# COMPACT_ATOMS: atom_id res chain seq x y z
N ASN A 1 14.50 -2.43 -0.44
CA ASN A 1 13.75 -2.27 -1.70
C ASN A 1 14.00 -3.49 -2.56
N GLY A 2 13.00 -4.40 -2.66
CA GLY A 2 13.03 -5.55 -3.54
C GLY A 2 13.03 -5.11 -5.02
N ASN A 3 13.52 -5.98 -5.91
CA ASN A 3 13.40 -5.73 -7.35
C ASN A 3 11.93 -5.68 -7.73
N LYS A 4 11.55 -4.67 -8.52
CA LYS A 4 10.20 -4.49 -9.05
C LYS A 4 10.30 -4.35 -10.58
N ILE A 5 9.38 -4.95 -11.31
CA ILE A 5 9.25 -4.76 -12.76
C ILE A 5 7.78 -4.54 -13.12
N ASN A 6 7.53 -3.70 -14.11
CA ASN A 6 6.18 -3.50 -14.62
C ASN A 6 5.93 -4.45 -15.78
N ILE A 7 4.72 -5.01 -15.83
CA ILE A 7 4.24 -5.88 -16.89
C ILE A 7 2.81 -5.48 -17.27
N THR A 8 2.40 -5.87 -18.48
CA THR A 8 0.98 -5.84 -18.88
C THR A 8 0.46 -7.26 -18.90
N TYR A 9 -0.66 -7.51 -18.22
CA TYR A 9 -1.34 -8.79 -18.19
C TYR A 9 -2.85 -8.58 -18.37
N GLU A 10 -3.46 -9.28 -19.32
CA GLU A 10 -4.89 -9.16 -19.67
C GLU A 10 -5.36 -7.71 -19.90
N GLY A 11 -4.49 -6.88 -20.48
CA GLY A 11 -4.79 -5.47 -20.77
C GLY A 11 -4.59 -4.50 -19.62
N HIS A 12 -4.18 -4.97 -18.45
CA HIS A 12 -3.93 -4.16 -17.27
C HIS A 12 -2.45 -4.09 -16.90
N SER A 13 -2.06 -2.99 -16.29
CA SER A 13 -0.70 -2.79 -15.76
C SER A 13 -0.55 -3.45 -14.39
N PHE A 14 0.54 -4.19 -14.20
CA PHE A 14 0.89 -4.79 -12.93
C PHE A 14 2.35 -4.52 -12.59
N MET A 15 2.60 -4.31 -11.31
CA MET A 15 3.94 -4.30 -10.76
C MET A 15 4.24 -5.66 -10.13
N LEU A 16 5.22 -6.38 -10.67
CA LEU A 16 5.74 -7.60 -10.03
C LEU A 16 6.69 -7.21 -8.91
N LYS A 17 6.40 -7.66 -7.71
CA LYS A 17 7.30 -7.59 -6.55
C LYS A 17 7.98 -8.93 -6.38
N PHE A 18 9.30 -8.93 -6.20
CA PHE A 18 10.12 -10.10 -5.98
C PHE A 18 10.45 -10.26 -4.50
N PRO A 19 10.60 -11.50 -4.00
CA PRO A 19 11.08 -11.69 -2.64
C PRO A 19 12.44 -11.02 -2.48
N PRO A 20 12.70 -10.37 -1.35
CA PRO A 20 14.00 -9.76 -1.09
C PRO A 20 15.09 -10.83 -1.07
N HIS A 21 16.31 -10.44 -1.43
CA HIS A 21 17.44 -11.35 -1.26
C HIS A 21 17.62 -11.65 0.22
N PRO A 22 17.88 -12.93 0.60
CA PRO A 22 18.17 -13.27 1.98
C PRO A 22 19.29 -12.37 2.48
N SER A 23 19.01 -11.53 3.46
CA SER A 23 20.05 -10.76 4.14
C SER A 23 20.98 -11.73 4.88
N ARG A 24 22.23 -11.31 5.18
CA ARG A 24 23.17 -12.10 6.01
C ARG A 24 22.58 -12.44 7.37
N ASN A 25 21.57 -11.71 7.81
CA ASN A 25 20.84 -11.93 9.06
C ASN A 25 19.56 -12.71 8.76
N LYS A 26 19.58 -14.02 8.92
CA LYS A 26 18.46 -14.94 8.66
C LYS A 26 17.22 -14.67 9.53
N GLU A 27 17.40 -13.99 10.67
CA GLU A 27 16.33 -13.67 11.63
C GLU A 27 15.44 -12.49 11.20
N MET A 28 15.86 -11.72 10.19
CA MET A 28 15.10 -10.58 9.66
C MET A 28 14.87 -10.70 8.14
N SER A 29 14.81 -11.91 7.59
CA SER A 29 14.59 -12.05 6.17
C SER A 29 13.09 -12.14 5.86
N TYR A 30 12.52 -11.08 5.33
CA TYR A 30 11.16 -11.00 4.76
C TYR A 30 11.00 -11.88 3.50
N THR A 31 11.41 -13.14 3.58
CA THR A 31 11.39 -14.05 2.42
C THR A 31 9.99 -14.34 1.93
N ASN A 32 8.98 -14.15 2.78
CA ASN A 32 7.58 -14.43 2.51
C ASN A 32 6.78 -13.18 2.04
N GLY A 33 7.42 -12.03 1.84
CA GLY A 33 6.72 -10.78 1.53
C GLY A 33 5.73 -10.87 0.36
N CYS A 34 6.03 -11.67 -0.68
CA CYS A 34 5.09 -11.88 -1.78
C CYS A 34 3.83 -12.64 -1.36
N ILE A 35 3.97 -13.64 -0.49
CA ILE A 35 2.84 -14.41 0.06
C ILE A 35 2.06 -13.51 1.03
N SER A 36 2.77 -12.80 1.90
CA SER A 36 2.16 -11.85 2.85
C SER A 36 1.34 -10.78 2.14
N GLU A 37 1.89 -10.17 1.09
CA GLU A 37 1.17 -9.19 0.26
C GLU A 37 -0.13 -9.77 -0.30
N TYR A 38 -0.04 -10.95 -0.93
CA TYR A 38 -1.20 -11.61 -1.52
C TYR A 38 -2.26 -11.96 -0.46
N VAL A 39 -1.87 -12.67 0.59
CA VAL A 39 -2.81 -13.15 1.63
C VAL A 39 -3.42 -11.97 2.40
N ALA A 40 -2.60 -11.00 2.79
CA ALA A 40 -3.08 -9.85 3.56
C ALA A 40 -4.06 -8.99 2.74
N CYS A 41 -3.79 -8.71 1.45
CA CYS A 41 -4.74 -8.02 0.59
C CYS A 41 -6.10 -8.76 0.54
N HIS A 42 -6.08 -10.09 0.43
CA HIS A 42 -7.32 -10.86 0.42
C HIS A 42 -8.06 -10.81 1.76
N ILE A 43 -7.33 -10.84 2.89
CA ILE A 43 -7.95 -10.71 4.21
C ILE A 43 -8.56 -9.31 4.39
N PHE A 44 -7.86 -8.23 3.98
CA PHE A 44 -8.44 -6.89 3.98
C PHE A 44 -9.72 -6.83 3.14
N GLY A 45 -9.74 -7.46 1.96
CA GLY A 45 -10.94 -7.57 1.14
C GLY A 45 -12.09 -8.29 1.84
N MET A 46 -11.81 -9.39 2.56
CA MET A 46 -12.82 -10.11 3.36
C MET A 46 -13.35 -9.27 4.53
N LEU A 47 -12.54 -8.34 5.06
CA LEU A 47 -12.96 -7.38 6.09
C LEU A 47 -13.77 -6.21 5.52
N GLY A 48 -13.98 -6.15 4.20
CA GLY A 48 -14.78 -5.13 3.54
C GLY A 48 -14.00 -3.92 3.01
N PHE A 49 -12.68 -3.93 3.08
CA PHE A 49 -11.86 -2.88 2.47
C PHE A 49 -11.81 -3.02 0.95
N ARG A 50 -11.74 -1.89 0.26
CA ARG A 50 -11.25 -1.84 -1.10
C ARG A 50 -9.75 -2.08 -1.08
N VAL A 51 -9.27 -3.05 -1.83
CA VAL A 51 -7.88 -3.50 -1.81
C VAL A 51 -7.27 -3.50 -3.21
N GLN A 52 -5.96 -3.39 -3.28
CA GLN A 52 -5.21 -3.59 -4.50
C GLN A 52 -5.37 -5.04 -4.98
N ASP A 53 -5.75 -5.22 -6.24
CA ASP A 53 -5.82 -6.55 -6.84
C ASP A 53 -4.43 -7.17 -6.90
N THR A 54 -4.30 -8.40 -6.41
CA THR A 54 -3.03 -9.12 -6.38
C THR A 54 -3.16 -10.52 -6.95
N LEU A 55 -2.13 -10.95 -7.68
CA LEU A 55 -2.00 -12.31 -8.21
C LEU A 55 -0.70 -12.91 -7.73
N LEU A 56 -0.74 -14.14 -7.25
CA LEU A 56 0.46 -14.88 -6.88
C LEU A 56 0.90 -15.74 -8.07
N GLY A 57 2.18 -15.69 -8.41
CA GLY A 57 2.69 -16.39 -9.59
C GLY A 57 4.16 -16.75 -9.50
N ASN A 58 4.65 -17.40 -10.55
CA ASN A 58 6.05 -17.75 -10.71
C ASN A 58 6.66 -16.97 -11.88
N TYR A 59 7.76 -16.30 -11.61
CA TYR A 59 8.59 -15.67 -12.63
C TYR A 59 9.79 -16.57 -12.94
N VAL A 60 9.98 -16.88 -14.22
CA VAL A 60 11.14 -17.66 -14.69
C VAL A 60 12.14 -16.69 -15.32
N ASP A 61 13.34 -16.60 -14.75
CA ASP A 61 14.38 -15.72 -15.27
C ASP A 61 15.06 -16.31 -16.52
N SER A 62 15.94 -15.53 -17.18
CA SER A 62 16.65 -15.94 -18.39
C SER A 62 17.57 -17.16 -18.21
N ARG A 63 17.83 -17.57 -16.97
CA ARG A 63 18.64 -18.76 -16.62
C ARG A 63 17.76 -19.96 -16.27
N GLY A 64 16.43 -19.84 -16.46
CA GLY A 64 15.47 -20.90 -16.12
C GLY A 64 15.18 -21.04 -14.63
N LYS A 65 15.63 -20.10 -13.78
CA LYS A 65 15.35 -20.13 -12.34
C LYS A 65 13.97 -19.55 -12.06
N SER A 66 13.11 -20.34 -11.43
CA SER A 66 11.80 -19.90 -10.97
C SER A 66 11.89 -19.18 -9.63
N LYS A 67 11.10 -18.09 -9.50
CA LYS A 67 10.92 -17.31 -8.27
C LYS A 67 9.44 -17.05 -8.06
N LEU A 68 8.97 -17.23 -6.83
CA LEU A 68 7.64 -16.79 -6.44
C LEU A 68 7.58 -15.27 -6.46
N VAL A 69 6.54 -14.71 -7.07
CA VAL A 69 6.33 -13.27 -7.17
C VAL A 69 4.87 -12.94 -6.88
N VAL A 70 4.60 -11.71 -6.45
CA VAL A 70 3.25 -11.16 -6.42
C VAL A 70 3.14 -10.06 -7.47
N ALA A 71 2.10 -10.13 -8.29
CA ALA A 71 1.71 -9.09 -9.23
C ALA A 71 0.65 -8.21 -8.55
N CYS A 72 0.94 -6.93 -8.38
CA CYS A 72 0.05 -5.93 -7.81
C CYS A 72 -0.48 -5.07 -8.96
N ARG A 73 -1.80 -5.05 -9.18
CA ARG A 73 -2.41 -4.26 -10.24
C ARG A 73 -2.21 -2.77 -9.97
N ASP A 74 -1.92 -2.03 -10.99
CA ASP A 74 -1.88 -0.58 -10.92
C ASP A 74 -3.32 -0.04 -10.82
N PHE A 75 -3.67 0.52 -9.67
CA PHE A 75 -4.98 1.12 -9.44
C PHE A 75 -5.04 2.61 -9.82
N THR A 76 -3.97 3.14 -10.40
CA THR A 76 -3.92 4.48 -10.99
C THR A 76 -4.18 4.47 -12.49
N GLU A 77 -4.53 3.32 -13.08
CA GLU A 77 -5.05 3.25 -14.43
C GLU A 77 -6.22 4.24 -14.61
N ASP A 78 -6.51 4.64 -15.80
CA ASP A 78 -7.59 5.59 -16.14
C ASP A 78 -7.34 7.05 -15.70
N GLY A 79 -6.06 7.44 -15.55
CA GLY A 79 -5.68 8.84 -15.30
C GLY A 79 -5.77 9.27 -13.84
N LYS A 80 -6.11 8.37 -12.94
CA LYS A 80 -6.11 8.66 -11.49
C LYS A 80 -4.69 8.81 -10.95
N LYS A 81 -4.53 9.65 -9.94
CA LYS A 81 -3.25 9.89 -9.26
C LYS A 81 -3.34 9.49 -7.80
N LEU A 82 -2.37 8.70 -7.34
CA LEU A 82 -2.23 8.42 -5.92
C LEU A 82 -1.62 9.65 -5.21
N MET A 83 -2.36 10.18 -4.26
CA MET A 83 -1.88 11.14 -3.28
C MET A 83 -1.62 10.39 -1.96
N GLU A 84 -0.37 10.05 -1.70
CA GLU A 84 0.02 9.45 -0.42
C GLU A 84 -0.36 10.37 0.75
N PHE A 85 -0.79 9.80 1.86
CA PHE A 85 -1.15 10.59 3.04
C PHE A 85 0.03 11.40 3.59
N ALA A 86 1.26 10.93 3.43
CA ALA A 86 2.45 11.70 3.77
C ALA A 86 2.47 13.05 3.03
N HIS A 87 2.14 13.07 1.74
CA HIS A 87 2.08 14.29 0.96
C HIS A 87 0.92 15.18 1.42
N LEU A 88 -0.28 14.62 1.59
CA LEU A 88 -1.44 15.34 2.12
C LEU A 88 -1.12 15.97 3.48
N LYS A 89 -0.57 15.21 4.42
CA LYS A 89 -0.18 15.68 5.75
C LYS A 89 0.80 16.86 5.67
N ASN A 90 1.80 16.77 4.80
CA ASN A 90 2.80 17.82 4.64
C ASN A 90 2.25 19.12 4.01
N THR A 91 1.10 19.05 3.34
CA THR A 91 0.43 20.24 2.80
C THR A 91 -0.48 20.93 3.81
N CYS A 92 -0.97 20.20 4.82
CA CYS A 92 -1.94 20.70 5.79
C CYS A 92 -1.29 21.24 7.07
N ILE A 93 -0.22 20.58 7.51
CA ILE A 93 0.47 20.93 8.75
C ILE A 93 1.98 21.02 8.50
N ASP A 94 2.68 21.85 9.28
CA ASP A 94 4.14 21.86 9.28
C ASP A 94 4.63 20.60 9.98
N SER A 95 4.83 19.54 9.19
CA SER A 95 5.10 18.21 9.71
C SER A 95 6.58 17.85 9.60
N GLU A 96 7.12 17.29 10.67
CA GLU A 96 8.44 16.70 10.65
C GLU A 96 8.55 15.59 9.57
N GLN A 97 9.74 15.38 9.03
CA GLN A 97 10.04 14.33 8.05
C GLN A 97 9.16 14.36 6.78
N ASN A 98 8.79 15.54 6.28
CA ASN A 98 7.99 15.70 5.05
C ASN A 98 6.68 14.86 5.06
N GLY A 99 5.97 14.84 6.19
CA GLY A 99 4.72 14.10 6.33
C GLY A 99 4.87 12.65 6.76
N TYR A 100 6.08 12.09 6.78
CA TYR A 100 6.31 10.67 7.18
C TYR A 100 6.37 10.47 8.70
N GLY A 101 6.35 11.53 9.51
CA GLY A 101 6.26 11.42 10.97
C GLY A 101 5.07 10.58 11.42
N LYS A 102 5.29 9.73 12.44
CA LYS A 102 4.32 8.68 12.86
C LYS A 102 3.51 9.05 14.10
N GLU A 103 3.62 10.26 14.58
CA GLU A 103 2.87 10.74 15.75
C GLU A 103 1.37 10.73 15.45
N LEU A 104 0.62 9.97 16.23
CA LEU A 104 -0.82 9.80 16.06
C LEU A 104 -1.56 11.15 16.10
N SER A 105 -1.17 12.04 17.03
CA SER A 105 -1.78 13.37 17.15
C SER A 105 -1.66 14.17 15.85
N SER A 106 -0.49 14.17 15.22
CA SER A 106 -0.27 14.89 13.96
C SER A 106 -0.93 14.22 12.74
N ILE A 107 -1.16 12.90 12.78
CA ILE A 107 -1.96 12.21 11.77
C ILE A 107 -3.42 12.64 11.88
N LEU A 108 -3.98 12.63 13.08
CA LEU A 108 -5.37 13.02 13.32
C LEU A 108 -5.61 14.50 13.02
N GLU A 109 -4.67 15.37 13.40
CA GLU A 109 -4.70 16.80 13.06
C GLU A 109 -4.73 17.00 11.53
N ALA A 110 -3.86 16.33 10.78
CA ALA A 110 -3.85 16.42 9.31
C ALA A 110 -5.15 15.88 8.67
N ILE A 111 -5.77 14.86 9.24
CA ILE A 111 -7.08 14.37 8.80
C ILE A 111 -8.15 15.45 8.99
N ASP A 112 -8.09 16.22 10.08
CA ASP A 112 -9.05 17.28 10.37
C ASP A 112 -8.82 18.53 9.54
N GLU A 113 -7.58 18.91 9.29
CA GLU A 113 -7.23 20.13 8.58
C GLU A 113 -7.32 20.00 7.04
N GLN A 114 -7.23 18.80 6.49
CA GLN A 114 -7.34 18.59 5.05
C GLN A 114 -8.77 18.89 4.56
N THR A 115 -8.89 19.33 3.30
CA THR A 115 -10.17 19.75 2.70
C THR A 115 -10.54 18.94 1.45
N LEU A 116 -9.77 17.90 1.11
CA LEU A 116 -9.94 17.13 -0.13
C LEU A 116 -10.99 16.02 0.00
N TYR A 117 -11.19 15.49 1.21
CA TYR A 117 -12.09 14.37 1.47
C TYR A 117 -12.80 14.58 2.82
N PRO A 118 -14.03 14.07 3.01
CA PRO A 118 -14.73 14.19 4.30
C PRO A 118 -13.89 13.66 5.47
N ALA A 119 -13.58 14.53 6.43
CA ALA A 119 -12.66 14.21 7.53
C ALA A 119 -13.14 13.05 8.39
N ASP A 120 -14.44 12.98 8.68
CA ASP A 120 -15.03 11.91 9.49
C ASP A 120 -14.90 10.53 8.80
N GLU A 121 -15.10 10.47 7.48
CA GLU A 121 -14.96 9.23 6.72
C GLU A 121 -13.49 8.80 6.63
N LEU A 122 -12.58 9.76 6.40
CA LEU A 122 -11.14 9.48 6.35
C LEU A 122 -10.61 9.02 7.72
N ARG A 123 -11.14 9.61 8.81
CA ARG A 123 -10.82 9.21 10.17
C ARG A 123 -11.33 7.80 10.49
N ALA A 124 -12.56 7.47 10.08
CA ALA A 124 -13.12 6.13 10.25
C ALA A 124 -12.27 5.10 9.50
N PHE A 125 -11.95 5.37 8.23
CA PHE A 125 -11.06 4.51 7.43
C PHE A 125 -9.69 4.31 8.08
N PHE A 126 -9.08 5.38 8.58
CA PHE A 126 -7.78 5.30 9.27
C PHE A 126 -7.82 4.35 10.46
N TRP A 127 -8.86 4.44 11.31
CA TRP A 127 -8.99 3.58 12.48
C TRP A 127 -9.29 2.12 12.11
N ASP A 128 -10.15 1.90 11.12
CA ASP A 128 -10.46 0.55 10.64
C ASP A 128 -9.20 -0.12 10.06
N MET A 129 -8.43 0.62 9.23
CA MET A 129 -7.16 0.16 8.68
C MET A 129 -6.14 -0.11 9.79
N PHE A 130 -6.03 0.77 10.78
CA PHE A 130 -5.12 0.61 11.91
C PHE A 130 -5.40 -0.66 12.72
N ILE A 131 -6.69 -0.95 12.98
CA ILE A 131 -7.11 -2.17 13.68
C ILE A 131 -6.81 -3.42 12.84
N ALA A 132 -7.09 -3.37 11.54
CA ALA A 132 -6.82 -4.48 10.62
C ALA A 132 -5.30 -4.72 10.48
N ASP A 133 -4.49 -3.67 10.38
CA ASP A 133 -3.03 -3.77 10.38
C ASP A 133 -2.50 -4.38 11.69
N ALA A 134 -3.06 -4.01 12.83
CA ALA A 134 -2.70 -4.59 14.13
C ALA A 134 -3.07 -6.09 14.19
N LEU A 135 -4.23 -6.49 13.66
CA LEU A 135 -4.65 -7.88 13.58
C LEU A 135 -3.71 -8.71 12.70
N LEU A 136 -3.25 -8.15 11.58
CA LEU A 136 -2.39 -8.82 10.61
C LEU A 136 -0.89 -8.68 10.94
N GLY A 137 -0.53 -7.92 11.97
CA GLY A 137 0.84 -7.66 12.35
C GLY A 137 1.61 -6.84 11.31
N ASN A 138 0.96 -5.92 10.61
CA ASN A 138 1.61 -5.02 9.65
C ASN A 138 2.39 -3.93 10.39
N PHE A 139 3.67 -4.14 10.57
CA PHE A 139 4.53 -3.19 11.30
C PHE A 139 5.10 -2.06 10.40
N ASP A 140 4.88 -2.11 9.08
CA ASP A 140 5.44 -1.15 8.12
C ASP A 140 4.36 -0.25 7.47
N ARG A 141 3.18 -0.13 8.08
CA ARG A 141 2.18 0.84 7.64
C ARG A 141 2.64 2.26 8.01
N HIS A 142 3.18 2.97 7.07
CA HIS A 142 3.57 4.37 7.20
C HIS A 142 2.71 5.26 6.29
N ASN A 143 2.82 6.58 6.44
CA ASN A 143 1.98 7.55 5.72
C ASN A 143 2.17 7.55 4.19
N GLY A 144 3.16 6.85 3.66
CA GLY A 144 3.33 6.61 2.22
C GLY A 144 2.63 5.35 1.71
N ASN A 145 2.03 4.54 2.58
CA ASN A 145 1.39 3.27 2.21
C ASN A 145 -0.14 3.31 2.32
N TRP A 146 -0.73 4.49 2.35
CA TRP A 146 -2.16 4.77 2.25
C TRP A 146 -2.39 6.20 1.80
N GLY A 147 -3.60 6.55 1.39
CA GLY A 147 -3.90 7.90 0.92
C GLY A 147 -5.18 7.99 0.11
N LEU A 148 -5.21 8.94 -0.80
CA LEU A 148 -6.36 9.26 -1.64
C LEU A 148 -6.03 9.00 -3.13
N LEU A 149 -7.02 8.62 -3.91
CA LEU A 149 -6.98 8.65 -5.37
C LEU A 149 -7.68 9.91 -5.85
N VAL A 150 -6.98 10.71 -6.65
CA VAL A 150 -7.48 11.95 -7.24
C VAL A 150 -7.69 11.72 -8.73
N ASP A 151 -8.88 11.97 -9.19
CA ASP A 151 -9.25 12.02 -10.61
C ASP A 151 -9.48 13.49 -10.98
N GLU A 152 -8.52 14.08 -11.68
CA GLU A 152 -8.58 15.50 -12.05
C GLU A 152 -9.62 15.76 -13.16
N GLU A 153 -9.88 14.77 -14.04
CA GLU A 153 -10.84 14.90 -15.12
C GLU A 153 -12.28 14.81 -14.58
N ALA A 154 -12.54 13.81 -13.74
CA ALA A 154 -13.85 13.64 -13.11
C ALA A 154 -14.06 14.59 -11.91
N GLN A 155 -13.05 15.35 -11.49
CA GLN A 155 -13.05 16.17 -10.29
C GLN A 155 -13.52 15.41 -9.06
N SER A 156 -13.05 14.19 -8.89
CA SER A 156 -13.42 13.31 -7.78
C SER A 156 -12.20 12.88 -6.98
N VAL A 157 -12.44 12.67 -5.69
CA VAL A 157 -11.44 12.15 -4.75
C VAL A 157 -12.06 10.97 -4.01
N GLU A 158 -11.33 9.90 -3.89
CA GLU A 158 -11.75 8.69 -3.17
C GLU A 158 -10.58 8.16 -2.33
N ILE A 159 -10.90 7.37 -1.29
CA ILE A 159 -9.85 6.68 -0.52
C ILE A 159 -9.19 5.64 -1.43
N ALA A 160 -7.86 5.64 -1.49
CA ALA A 160 -7.11 4.64 -2.25
C ALA A 160 -7.37 3.23 -1.71
N PRO A 161 -7.37 2.19 -2.57
CA PRO A 161 -7.38 0.81 -2.09
C PRO A 161 -6.25 0.57 -1.09
N VAL A 162 -6.43 -0.32 -0.12
CA VAL A 162 -5.33 -0.76 0.75
C VAL A 162 -4.28 -1.47 -0.10
N TYR A 163 -3.02 -1.07 0.03
CA TYR A 163 -1.88 -1.59 -0.73
C TYR A 163 -0.64 -1.73 0.16
N ASP A 164 0.40 -2.34 -0.38
CA ASP A 164 1.71 -2.55 0.27
C ASP A 164 1.59 -3.27 1.62
N CYS A 165 1.00 -4.48 1.56
CA CYS A 165 0.76 -5.36 2.71
C CYS A 165 1.85 -6.42 2.89
N GLY A 166 3.01 -6.27 2.24
CA GLY A 166 4.09 -7.27 2.25
C GLY A 166 4.77 -7.48 3.61
N SER A 167 4.50 -6.61 4.58
CA SER A 167 5.02 -6.68 5.95
C SER A 167 4.02 -7.27 6.96
N CYS A 168 2.91 -7.85 6.48
CA CYS A 168 1.93 -8.56 7.30
C CYS A 168 2.34 -10.01 7.58
N LEU A 169 1.73 -10.63 8.61
CA LEU A 169 1.78 -12.08 8.86
C LEU A 169 3.18 -12.62 9.18
N TYR A 170 3.99 -11.89 9.94
CA TYR A 170 5.31 -12.29 10.44
C TYR A 170 5.28 -12.70 11.91
#